data_c39b4686f5a608b0a1dcc3faa982a172
#
_entry.id   c39b4686f5a608b0a1dcc3faa982a172
#
_cell.length_a   1.000
_cell.length_b   1.000
_cell.length_c   1.000
_cell.angle_alpha   90.00
_cell.angle_beta   90.00
_cell.angle_gamma   90.00
#
_symmetry.space_group_name_H-M   'P 1'
#
loop_
_entity.id
_entity.type
_entity.pdbx_description
1 polymer ?
#
loop_
_entity_poly.entity_id
_entity_poly.type
_entity_poly.pdbx_seq_one_letter_code
_entity_poly.pdbx_strand_id
1 'polypeptide(L)'
;LFSEELKLGIQSGMYEYKIGGGWSFQSAPWMKSFFEEAFKRKAEAKKAGNKALAQVWKIIINSAYGFWGIRVEDKDSVLIQEKGACDIHDYINRGKFLNYTEIGKYGIARVLKDLPIKDFNVGVASAISSYSRCRLWSLIDGIGSEGKQVFMCDTDSVITDAKLNDYPDLMEEFMWAGCGDALGSLKNEADGHLKDCGWANDDINR
;
A
#
# COMPACT_ATOMS: atom_id res chain seq x y z
N LEU A 1 2.72 -16.64 -0.13
CA LEU A 1 2.94 -15.86 -1.37
C LEU A 1 1.67 -15.90 -2.22
N PHE A 2 1.38 -14.81 -2.90
CA PHE A 2 0.34 -14.75 -3.90
C PHE A 2 0.84 -15.37 -5.22
N SER A 3 -0.06 -15.94 -6.02
CA SER A 3 0.33 -16.71 -7.21
C SER A 3 1.14 -15.91 -8.23
N GLU A 4 0.86 -14.62 -8.39
CA GLU A 4 1.55 -13.77 -9.37
C GLU A 4 3.01 -13.49 -8.96
N GLU A 5 3.29 -13.30 -7.67
CA GLU A 5 4.67 -13.20 -7.18
C GLU A 5 5.43 -14.51 -7.39
N LEU A 6 4.76 -15.65 -7.15
CA LEU A 6 5.36 -16.95 -7.37
C LEU A 6 5.70 -17.18 -8.85
N LYS A 7 4.78 -16.84 -9.76
CA LYS A 7 5.02 -16.93 -11.20
C LYS A 7 6.22 -16.07 -11.63
N LEU A 8 6.25 -14.82 -11.18
CA LEU A 8 7.35 -13.90 -11.49
C LEU A 8 8.68 -14.42 -10.95
N GLY A 9 8.72 -14.94 -9.72
CA GLY A 9 9.91 -15.50 -9.13
C GLY A 9 10.40 -16.78 -9.83
N ILE A 10 9.50 -17.63 -10.35
CA ILE A 10 9.85 -18.79 -11.16
C ILE A 10 10.41 -18.35 -12.52
N GLN A 11 9.78 -17.38 -13.16
CA GLN A 11 10.22 -16.85 -14.46
C GLN A 11 11.61 -16.20 -14.39
N SER A 12 11.92 -15.51 -13.28
CA SER A 12 13.23 -14.90 -13.08
C SER A 12 14.37 -15.90 -12.86
N GLY A 13 14.04 -17.17 -12.58
CA GLY A 13 15.02 -18.23 -12.31
C GLY A 13 15.86 -18.03 -11.05
N MET A 14 15.57 -17.04 -10.24
CA MET A 14 16.36 -16.70 -9.03
C MET A 14 16.12 -17.65 -7.86
N TYR A 15 15.00 -18.38 -7.86
CA TYR A 15 14.60 -19.20 -6.71
C TYR A 15 13.99 -20.53 -7.14
N GLU A 16 14.27 -21.56 -6.36
CA GLU A 16 13.54 -22.83 -6.41
C GLU A 16 12.40 -22.82 -5.38
N TYR A 17 11.21 -23.25 -5.81
CA TYR A 17 10.02 -23.25 -4.96
C TYR A 17 9.48 -24.66 -4.75
N LYS A 18 9.14 -24.95 -3.49
CA LYS A 18 8.35 -26.13 -3.16
C LYS A 18 6.97 -25.67 -2.71
N ILE A 19 5.95 -26.01 -3.49
CA ILE A 19 4.57 -25.66 -3.18
C ILE A 19 3.97 -26.79 -2.35
N GLY A 20 3.63 -26.50 -1.09
CA GLY A 20 3.01 -27.48 -0.17
C GLY A 20 1.48 -27.47 -0.25
N GLY A 21 0.88 -26.36 -0.64
CA GLY A 21 -0.57 -26.20 -0.76
C GLY A 21 -0.94 -24.74 -1.02
N GLY A 22 -2.22 -24.48 -1.28
CA GLY A 22 -2.71 -23.12 -1.56
C GLY A 22 -4.24 -23.04 -1.52
N TRP A 23 -4.72 -21.79 -1.59
CA TRP A 23 -6.14 -21.46 -1.67
C TRP A 23 -6.42 -20.80 -3.01
N SER A 24 -7.51 -21.21 -3.66
CA SER A 24 -7.98 -20.60 -4.89
C SER A 24 -9.22 -19.76 -4.61
N PHE A 25 -9.27 -18.55 -5.19
CA PHE A 25 -10.36 -17.61 -5.04
C PHE A 25 -10.98 -17.29 -6.39
N GLN A 26 -12.29 -17.07 -6.42
CA GLN A 26 -12.95 -16.54 -7.61
C GLN A 26 -12.62 -15.04 -7.71
N SER A 27 -12.24 -14.61 -8.92
CA SER A 27 -12.01 -13.20 -9.23
C SER A 27 -13.35 -12.51 -9.56
N ALA A 28 -13.60 -11.36 -8.96
CA ALA A 28 -14.74 -10.53 -9.28
C ALA A 28 -14.37 -9.04 -9.15
N PRO A 29 -14.78 -8.18 -10.12
CA PRO A 29 -14.42 -6.76 -10.12
C PRO A 29 -15.36 -5.90 -9.26
N TRP A 30 -15.74 -6.39 -8.09
CA TRP A 30 -16.76 -5.79 -7.22
C TRP A 30 -16.40 -4.41 -6.66
N MET A 31 -15.11 -4.05 -6.61
CA MET A 31 -14.64 -2.74 -6.16
C MET A 31 -14.26 -1.80 -7.31
N LYS A 32 -14.34 -2.24 -8.55
CA LYS A 32 -13.88 -1.46 -9.70
C LYS A 32 -14.58 -0.10 -9.78
N SER A 33 -15.91 -0.08 -9.74
CA SER A 33 -16.70 1.14 -9.83
C SER A 33 -16.43 2.12 -8.69
N PHE A 34 -16.19 1.61 -7.49
CA PHE A 34 -15.84 2.43 -6.33
C PHE A 34 -14.51 3.16 -6.56
N PHE A 35 -13.46 2.44 -6.98
CA PHE A 35 -12.16 3.06 -7.19
C PHE A 35 -12.16 4.02 -8.38
N GLU A 36 -12.81 3.68 -9.47
CA GLU A 36 -12.95 4.58 -10.64
C GLU A 36 -13.61 5.90 -10.25
N GLU A 37 -14.73 5.85 -9.52
CA GLU A 37 -15.43 7.05 -9.04
C GLU A 37 -14.59 7.84 -8.02
N ALA A 38 -13.94 7.18 -7.08
CA ALA A 38 -13.10 7.84 -6.08
C ALA A 38 -11.90 8.57 -6.72
N PHE A 39 -11.25 7.95 -7.70
CA PHE A 39 -10.17 8.58 -8.47
C PHE A 39 -10.67 9.77 -9.30
N LYS A 40 -11.82 9.64 -9.94
CA LYS A 40 -12.45 10.73 -10.69
C LYS A 40 -12.71 11.94 -9.79
N ARG A 41 -13.36 11.73 -8.63
CA ARG A 41 -13.64 12.81 -7.66
C ARG A 41 -12.36 13.45 -7.10
N LYS A 42 -11.32 12.65 -6.84
CA LYS A 42 -10.01 13.18 -6.45
C LYS A 42 -9.42 14.09 -7.55
N ALA A 43 -9.50 13.66 -8.82
CA ALA A 43 -8.99 14.45 -9.95
C ALA A 43 -9.78 15.75 -10.15
N GLU A 44 -11.11 15.71 -10.04
CA GLU A 44 -12.00 16.87 -10.11
C GLU A 44 -11.69 17.88 -8.99
N ALA A 45 -11.53 17.41 -7.75
CA ALA A 45 -11.16 18.25 -6.61
C ALA A 45 -9.79 18.92 -6.83
N LYS A 46 -8.81 18.17 -7.38
CA LYS A 46 -7.49 18.70 -7.71
C LYS A 46 -7.57 19.79 -8.78
N LYS A 47 -8.36 19.57 -9.87
CA LYS A 47 -8.58 20.56 -10.94
C LYS A 47 -9.29 21.82 -10.43
N ALA A 48 -10.23 21.68 -9.51
CA ALA A 48 -10.93 22.79 -8.85
C ALA A 48 -10.07 23.53 -7.81
N GLY A 49 -8.82 23.15 -7.59
CA GLY A 49 -7.94 23.73 -6.57
C GLY A 49 -8.31 23.41 -5.13
N ASN A 50 -9.29 22.51 -4.89
CA ASN A 50 -9.73 22.10 -3.56
C ASN A 50 -8.82 21.02 -2.99
N LYS A 51 -7.68 21.46 -2.43
CA LYS A 51 -6.64 20.57 -1.87
C LYS A 51 -7.17 19.71 -0.72
N ALA A 52 -8.06 20.26 0.12
CA ALA A 52 -8.63 19.53 1.26
C ALA A 52 -9.49 18.35 0.79
N LEU A 53 -10.39 18.57 -0.16
CA LEU A 53 -11.24 17.52 -0.71
C LEU A 53 -10.42 16.46 -1.47
N ALA A 54 -9.41 16.87 -2.23
CA ALA A 54 -8.50 15.95 -2.90
C ALA A 54 -7.75 15.05 -1.89
N GLN A 55 -7.35 15.61 -0.75
CA GLN A 55 -6.70 14.86 0.33
C GLN A 55 -7.67 13.86 1.00
N VAL A 56 -8.92 14.26 1.22
CA VAL A 56 -9.96 13.34 1.75
C VAL A 56 -10.13 12.14 0.84
N TRP A 57 -10.27 12.35 -0.48
CA TRP A 57 -10.38 11.24 -1.44
C TRP A 57 -9.12 10.37 -1.48
N LYS A 58 -7.93 10.96 -1.35
CA LYS A 58 -6.67 10.19 -1.23
C LYS A 58 -6.70 9.26 0.00
N ILE A 59 -7.15 9.78 1.15
CA ILE A 59 -7.26 8.98 2.37
C ILE A 59 -8.26 7.84 2.19
N ILE A 60 -9.44 8.10 1.61
CA ILE A 60 -10.47 7.08 1.35
C ILE A 60 -9.90 5.96 0.48
N ILE A 61 -9.25 6.30 -0.63
CA ILE A 61 -8.65 5.33 -1.56
C ILE A 61 -7.60 4.47 -0.83
N ASN A 62 -6.68 5.10 -0.12
CA ASN A 62 -5.58 4.40 0.57
C ASN A 62 -6.07 3.55 1.76
N SER A 63 -7.12 4.02 2.46
CA SER A 63 -7.69 3.28 3.59
C SER A 63 -8.50 2.05 3.14
N ALA A 64 -9.06 2.09 1.94
CA ALA A 64 -9.94 1.03 1.47
C ALA A 64 -9.25 -0.33 1.39
N TYR A 65 -8.01 -0.41 0.89
CA TYR A 65 -7.29 -1.68 0.85
C TYR A 65 -6.70 -2.06 2.22
N GLY A 66 -6.22 -1.09 2.99
CA GLY A 66 -5.63 -1.31 4.31
C GLY A 66 -6.63 -1.90 5.30
N PHE A 67 -7.91 -1.55 5.17
CA PHE A 67 -8.97 -2.07 6.01
C PHE A 67 -9.07 -3.61 5.97
N TRP A 68 -8.90 -4.23 4.82
CA TRP A 68 -8.95 -5.70 4.71
C TRP A 68 -7.73 -6.41 5.27
N GLY A 69 -6.60 -5.72 5.38
CA GLY A 69 -5.36 -6.26 5.94
C GLY A 69 -5.22 -6.09 7.45
N ILE A 70 -6.21 -5.48 8.10
CA ILE A 70 -6.14 -5.26 9.54
C ILE A 70 -6.21 -6.60 10.27
N ARG A 71 -5.22 -6.87 11.14
CA ARG A 71 -5.29 -7.99 12.08
C ARG A 71 -6.25 -7.62 13.21
N VAL A 72 -7.20 -8.51 13.46
CA VAL A 72 -8.16 -8.35 14.58
C VAL A 72 -7.41 -8.40 15.92
N GLU A 73 -6.40 -9.24 16.00
CA GLU A 73 -5.59 -9.49 17.19
C GLU A 73 -4.74 -8.27 17.59
N ASP A 74 -4.39 -7.40 16.62
CA ASP A 74 -3.57 -6.21 16.89
C ASP A 74 -4.41 -5.01 17.36
N LYS A 75 -5.73 -5.12 17.40
CA LYS A 75 -6.60 -4.04 17.88
C LYS A 75 -6.83 -4.16 19.37
N ASP A 76 -6.06 -3.38 20.10
CA ASP A 76 -6.30 -3.15 21.51
C ASP A 76 -7.21 -1.93 21.75
N SER A 77 -7.83 -1.94 22.90
CA SER A 77 -8.51 -0.78 23.50
C SER A 77 -7.81 -0.40 24.77
N VAL A 78 -7.76 0.88 25.00
CA VAL A 78 -7.26 1.43 26.26
C VAL A 78 -8.46 1.80 27.12
N LEU A 79 -8.58 1.14 28.28
CA LEU A 79 -9.54 1.49 29.31
C LEU A 79 -8.85 2.37 30.34
N ILE A 80 -9.36 3.58 30.55
CA ILE A 80 -8.84 4.50 31.55
C ILE A 80 -9.93 4.68 32.59
N GLN A 81 -9.66 4.28 33.81
CA GLN A 81 -10.60 4.38 34.93
C GLN A 81 -9.88 4.82 36.18
N GLU A 82 -10.62 5.24 37.21
CA GLU A 82 -10.03 5.47 38.52
C GLU A 82 -9.45 4.17 39.07
N LYS A 83 -8.35 4.30 39.80
CA LYS A 83 -7.65 3.19 40.42
C LYS A 83 -8.59 2.34 41.27
N GLY A 84 -8.69 1.07 40.99
CA GLY A 84 -9.61 0.14 41.66
C GLY A 84 -11.01 0.03 41.06
N ALA A 85 -11.42 0.90 40.12
CA ALA A 85 -12.74 0.86 39.47
C ALA A 85 -12.75 0.00 38.18
N CYS A 86 -11.58 -0.41 37.68
CA CYS A 86 -11.46 -1.16 36.44
C CYS A 86 -11.78 -2.65 36.67
N ASP A 87 -12.85 -3.14 36.07
CA ASP A 87 -13.18 -4.57 36.08
C ASP A 87 -12.32 -5.32 35.05
N ILE A 88 -11.06 -5.50 35.40
CA ILE A 88 -10.08 -6.21 34.58
C ILE A 88 -10.32 -7.73 34.59
N HIS A 89 -11.02 -8.24 35.60
CA HIS A 89 -11.22 -9.68 35.77
C HIS A 89 -11.98 -10.32 34.61
N ASP A 90 -12.97 -9.64 34.06
CA ASP A 90 -13.70 -10.15 32.90
C ASP A 90 -12.80 -10.32 31.66
N TYR A 91 -11.91 -9.35 31.42
CA TYR A 91 -10.93 -9.41 30.32
C TYR A 91 -9.85 -10.49 30.58
N ILE A 92 -9.41 -10.68 31.81
CA ILE A 92 -8.48 -11.75 32.18
C ILE A 92 -9.13 -13.11 31.93
N ASN A 93 -10.37 -13.31 32.39
CA ASN A 93 -11.10 -14.56 32.24
C ASN A 93 -11.37 -14.92 30.77
N ARG A 94 -11.51 -13.91 29.91
CA ARG A 94 -11.68 -14.10 28.45
C ARG A 94 -10.35 -14.22 27.70
N GLY A 95 -9.20 -14.16 28.38
CA GLY A 95 -7.88 -14.14 27.74
C GLY A 95 -7.60 -12.90 26.87
N LYS A 96 -8.28 -11.79 27.14
CA LYS A 96 -8.21 -10.55 26.36
C LYS A 96 -7.43 -9.43 27.07
N PHE A 97 -6.92 -9.66 28.22
CA PHE A 97 -6.10 -8.73 28.98
C PHE A 97 -4.64 -8.75 28.47
N LEU A 98 -4.09 -7.58 28.20
CA LEU A 98 -2.70 -7.44 27.72
C LEU A 98 -1.78 -6.91 28.81
N ASN A 99 -2.08 -5.74 29.35
CA ASN A 99 -1.31 -5.15 30.44
C ASN A 99 -2.14 -4.13 31.24
N TYR A 100 -1.59 -3.75 32.41
CA TYR A 100 -2.17 -2.71 33.25
C TYR A 100 -1.03 -1.81 33.79
N THR A 101 -1.25 -0.51 33.79
CA THR A 101 -0.30 0.48 34.29
C THR A 101 -1.06 1.51 35.11
N GLU A 102 -0.50 1.94 36.23
CA GLU A 102 -1.06 2.99 37.08
C GLU A 102 -0.34 4.31 36.83
N ILE A 103 -1.12 5.38 36.62
CA ILE A 103 -0.61 6.74 36.47
C ILE A 103 -1.41 7.67 37.36
N GLY A 104 -0.80 8.07 38.50
CA GLY A 104 -1.46 8.88 39.50
C GLY A 104 -2.68 8.18 40.09
N LYS A 105 -3.87 8.78 39.95
CA LYS A 105 -5.14 8.22 40.42
C LYS A 105 -5.86 7.33 39.38
N TYR A 106 -5.29 7.16 38.20
CA TYR A 106 -5.88 6.39 37.12
C TYR A 106 -5.17 5.05 36.89
N GLY A 107 -5.97 4.02 36.58
CA GLY A 107 -5.53 2.76 36.04
C GLY A 107 -5.76 2.73 34.52
N ILE A 108 -4.75 2.32 33.76
CA ILE A 108 -4.79 2.19 32.32
C ILE A 108 -4.62 0.70 31.99
N ALA A 109 -5.70 0.08 31.51
CA ALA A 109 -5.68 -1.30 31.06
C ALA A 109 -5.68 -1.36 29.52
N ARG A 110 -4.82 -2.17 28.93
CA ARG A 110 -4.85 -2.54 27.51
C ARG A 110 -5.51 -3.90 27.37
N VAL A 111 -6.53 -3.96 26.53
CA VAL A 111 -7.34 -5.16 26.32
C VAL A 111 -7.62 -5.37 24.84
N LEU A 112 -7.72 -6.61 24.40
CA LEU A 112 -8.09 -6.95 23.03
C LEU A 112 -9.57 -6.62 22.77
N LYS A 113 -9.86 -5.96 21.65
CA LYS A 113 -11.23 -5.69 21.22
C LYS A 113 -11.92 -6.93 20.70
N ASP A 114 -13.22 -7.06 21.03
CA ASP A 114 -14.14 -7.92 20.29
C ASP A 114 -14.49 -7.24 18.96
N LEU A 115 -13.81 -7.63 17.89
CA LEU A 115 -14.12 -7.16 16.55
C LEU A 115 -14.87 -8.25 15.79
N PRO A 116 -15.95 -7.90 15.08
CA PRO A 116 -16.61 -8.84 14.19
C PRO A 116 -15.64 -9.23 13.07
N ILE A 117 -15.40 -10.54 12.92
CA ILE A 117 -14.47 -11.12 11.93
C ILE A 117 -14.98 -10.90 10.49
N LYS A 118 -16.20 -10.39 10.30
CA LYS A 118 -16.94 -10.39 9.04
C LYS A 118 -16.36 -9.49 7.94
N ASP A 119 -15.57 -8.48 8.30
CA ASP A 119 -15.20 -7.41 7.37
C ASP A 119 -13.73 -7.46 6.92
N PHE A 120 -12.99 -8.50 7.31
CA PHE A 120 -11.58 -8.64 6.95
C PHE A 120 -11.40 -9.66 5.83
N ASN A 121 -10.61 -9.28 4.83
CA ASN A 121 -10.23 -10.17 3.74
C ASN A 121 -8.74 -10.05 3.45
N VAL A 122 -7.96 -10.79 4.23
CA VAL A 122 -6.49 -10.81 4.10
C VAL A 122 -6.06 -11.24 2.69
N GLY A 123 -6.84 -12.10 2.02
CA GLY A 123 -6.57 -12.51 0.65
C GLY A 123 -6.60 -11.33 -0.33
N VAL A 124 -7.58 -10.43 -0.21
CA VAL A 124 -7.65 -9.20 -1.02
C VAL A 124 -6.49 -8.26 -0.71
N ALA A 125 -6.20 -8.01 0.55
CA ALA A 125 -5.09 -7.15 0.94
C ALA A 125 -3.73 -7.70 0.45
N SER A 126 -3.53 -9.01 0.58
CA SER A 126 -2.33 -9.69 0.08
C SER A 126 -2.23 -9.60 -1.43
N ALA A 127 -3.32 -9.80 -2.17
CA ALA A 127 -3.35 -9.69 -3.62
C ALA A 127 -2.95 -8.29 -4.09
N ILE A 128 -3.53 -7.23 -3.51
CA ILE A 128 -3.23 -5.85 -3.87
C ILE A 128 -1.75 -5.54 -3.67
N SER A 129 -1.20 -5.90 -2.49
CA SER A 129 0.23 -5.70 -2.21
C SER A 129 1.13 -6.50 -3.14
N SER A 130 0.72 -7.72 -3.49
CA SER A 130 1.44 -8.60 -4.40
C SER A 130 1.48 -8.04 -5.82
N TYR A 131 0.34 -7.63 -6.37
CA TYR A 131 0.30 -6.99 -7.69
C TYR A 131 1.13 -5.71 -7.75
N SER A 132 1.12 -4.90 -6.68
CA SER A 132 1.95 -3.70 -6.60
C SER A 132 3.43 -4.04 -6.66
N ARG A 133 3.89 -5.03 -5.88
CA ARG A 133 5.28 -5.50 -5.90
C ARG A 133 5.69 -6.09 -7.24
N CYS A 134 4.83 -6.90 -7.86
CA CYS A 134 5.10 -7.47 -9.17
C CYS A 134 5.29 -6.38 -10.22
N ARG A 135 4.43 -5.38 -10.25
CA ARG A 135 4.56 -4.24 -11.17
C ARG A 135 5.84 -3.45 -10.94
N LEU A 136 6.15 -3.13 -9.69
CA LEU A 136 7.36 -2.40 -9.36
C LEU A 136 8.61 -3.19 -9.77
N TRP A 137 8.63 -4.49 -9.48
CA TRP A 137 9.74 -5.36 -9.86
C TRP A 137 9.92 -5.44 -11.39
N SER A 138 8.83 -5.64 -12.12
CA SER A 138 8.90 -5.69 -13.58
C SER A 138 9.41 -4.37 -14.18
N LEU A 139 9.04 -3.23 -13.61
CA LEU A 139 9.58 -1.94 -14.01
C LEU A 139 11.09 -1.84 -13.75
N ILE A 140 11.54 -2.26 -12.57
CA ILE A 140 12.96 -2.25 -12.20
C ILE A 140 13.78 -3.18 -13.13
N ASP A 141 13.28 -4.38 -13.37
CA ASP A 141 13.92 -5.36 -14.25
C ASP A 141 14.00 -4.87 -15.70
N GLY A 142 12.89 -4.29 -16.19
CA GLY A 142 12.85 -3.68 -17.52
C GLY A 142 13.83 -2.50 -17.68
N ILE A 143 13.92 -1.60 -16.70
CA ILE A 143 14.91 -0.51 -16.69
C ILE A 143 16.34 -1.07 -16.74
N GLY A 144 16.60 -2.13 -15.95
CA GLY A 144 17.90 -2.80 -15.93
C GLY A 144 18.25 -3.48 -17.25
N SER A 145 17.28 -4.09 -17.96
CA SER A 145 17.48 -4.72 -19.26
C SER A 145 17.87 -3.73 -20.37
N GLU A 146 17.42 -2.48 -20.24
CA GLU A 146 17.82 -1.36 -21.11
C GLU A 146 19.20 -0.76 -20.76
N GLY A 147 19.93 -1.36 -19.82
CA GLY A 147 21.23 -0.91 -19.36
C GLY A 147 21.20 0.37 -18.53
N LYS A 148 20.03 0.73 -18.00
CA LYS A 148 19.84 1.88 -17.11
C LYS A 148 19.91 1.45 -15.65
N GLN A 149 20.15 2.42 -14.77
CA GLN A 149 20.30 2.16 -13.34
C GLN A 149 19.06 2.58 -12.55
N VAL A 150 18.70 1.77 -11.59
CA VAL A 150 17.75 2.10 -10.55
C VAL A 150 18.54 2.37 -9.27
N PHE A 151 18.47 3.62 -8.80
CA PHE A 151 19.22 4.05 -7.62
C PHE A 151 18.48 3.78 -6.32
N MET A 152 17.15 3.86 -6.37
CA MET A 152 16.30 3.66 -5.19
C MET A 152 14.88 3.28 -5.62
N CYS A 153 14.21 2.49 -4.78
CA CYS A 153 12.78 2.29 -4.86
C CYS A 153 12.16 2.44 -3.48
N ASP A 154 10.95 2.98 -3.43
CA ASP A 154 10.16 3.11 -2.20
C ASP A 154 8.68 2.87 -2.53
N THR A 155 8.16 1.79 -1.99
CA THR A 155 6.75 1.34 -2.05
C THR A 155 6.17 1.28 -3.46
N ASP A 156 5.99 2.42 -4.13
CA ASP A 156 5.38 2.59 -5.46
C ASP A 156 6.15 3.59 -6.33
N SER A 157 7.37 3.94 -5.94
CA SER A 157 8.23 4.88 -6.66
C SER A 157 9.61 4.32 -6.96
N VAL A 158 10.22 4.82 -8.04
CA VAL A 158 11.56 4.44 -8.49
C VAL A 158 12.34 5.71 -8.84
N ILE A 159 13.58 5.78 -8.39
CA ILE A 159 14.55 6.79 -8.83
C ILE A 159 15.53 6.11 -9.80
N THR A 160 15.59 6.62 -11.01
CA THR A 160 16.35 6.03 -12.11
C THR A 160 16.90 7.12 -13.03
N ASP A 161 17.96 6.81 -13.79
CA ASP A 161 18.46 7.61 -14.90
C ASP A 161 17.68 7.40 -16.22
N ALA A 162 16.74 6.46 -16.23
CA ALA A 162 15.89 6.17 -17.38
C ALA A 162 14.81 7.23 -17.56
N LYS A 163 14.70 7.78 -18.79
CA LYS A 163 13.53 8.58 -19.19
C LYS A 163 12.46 7.63 -19.72
N LEU A 164 11.50 7.27 -18.90
CA LEU A 164 10.49 6.23 -19.23
C LEU A 164 9.70 6.54 -20.51
N ASN A 165 9.55 7.81 -20.89
CA ASN A 165 8.94 8.18 -22.17
C ASN A 165 9.72 7.69 -23.39
N ASP A 166 11.00 7.40 -23.25
CA ASP A 166 11.84 6.91 -24.33
C ASP A 166 11.68 5.38 -24.54
N TYR A 167 10.95 4.71 -23.65
CA TYR A 167 10.72 3.26 -23.63
C TYR A 167 9.22 2.90 -23.67
N PRO A 168 8.51 3.20 -24.77
CA PRO A 168 7.06 2.94 -24.88
C PRO A 168 6.74 1.44 -24.79
N ASP A 169 7.60 0.57 -25.34
CA ASP A 169 7.42 -0.89 -25.34
C ASP A 169 7.45 -1.44 -23.90
N LEU A 170 8.35 -0.93 -23.07
CA LEU A 170 8.44 -1.27 -21.66
C LEU A 170 7.15 -0.90 -20.91
N MET A 171 6.56 0.25 -21.24
CA MET A 171 5.33 0.72 -20.63
C MET A 171 4.13 -0.14 -21.05
N GLU A 172 4.08 -0.59 -22.31
CA GLU A 172 3.02 -1.46 -22.82
C GLU A 172 3.13 -2.88 -22.24
N GLU A 173 4.32 -3.47 -22.22
CA GLU A 173 4.57 -4.82 -21.71
C GLU A 173 4.10 -4.98 -20.26
N PHE A 174 4.34 -3.97 -19.41
CA PHE A 174 3.96 -4.00 -18.00
C PHE A 174 2.60 -3.39 -17.70
N MET A 175 1.77 -3.16 -18.71
CA MET A 175 0.41 -2.61 -18.59
C MET A 175 0.33 -1.30 -17.81
N TRP A 176 1.36 -0.45 -17.93
CA TRP A 176 1.31 0.91 -17.42
C TRP A 176 0.51 1.79 -18.39
N ALA A 177 -0.41 2.60 -17.85
CA ALA A 177 -1.25 3.48 -18.68
C ALA A 177 -0.49 4.70 -19.26
N GLY A 178 0.82 4.63 -19.36
CA GLY A 178 1.68 5.72 -19.82
C GLY A 178 2.19 6.61 -18.67
N CYS A 179 2.77 7.75 -19.01
CA CYS A 179 3.21 8.75 -18.04
C CYS A 179 2.13 9.84 -17.86
N GLY A 180 1.80 10.18 -16.62
CA GLY A 180 0.81 11.21 -16.32
C GLY A 180 0.05 11.02 -15.01
N ASP A 181 -1.07 11.73 -14.88
CA ASP A 181 -1.90 11.72 -13.66
C ASP A 181 -3.08 10.71 -13.73
N ALA A 182 -3.19 9.92 -14.79
CA ALA A 182 -4.28 8.95 -14.95
C ALA A 182 -4.09 7.73 -14.03
N LEU A 183 -5.19 7.03 -13.74
CA LEU A 183 -5.13 5.78 -12.97
C LEU A 183 -4.30 4.74 -13.71
N GLY A 184 -3.27 4.20 -13.03
CA GLY A 184 -2.32 3.24 -13.59
C GLY A 184 -1.15 3.86 -14.36
N SER A 185 -1.07 5.18 -14.45
CA SER A 185 0.06 5.89 -15.03
C SER A 185 1.19 6.11 -14.03
N LEU A 186 2.42 6.17 -14.53
CA LEU A 186 3.58 6.66 -13.78
C LEU A 186 3.62 8.18 -13.84
N LYS A 187 3.89 8.81 -12.71
CA LYS A 187 4.03 10.25 -12.62
C LYS A 187 5.51 10.61 -12.45
N ASN A 188 6.01 11.51 -13.29
CA ASN A 188 7.31 12.11 -13.05
C ASN A 188 7.17 13.16 -11.93
N GLU A 189 7.76 12.90 -10.77
CA GLU A 189 7.74 13.82 -9.62
C GLU A 189 9.01 14.67 -9.53
N ALA A 190 10.07 14.31 -10.28
CA ALA A 190 11.35 14.99 -10.22
C ALA A 190 11.32 16.41 -10.80
N ASP A 191 10.50 16.65 -11.82
CA ASP A 191 10.44 17.95 -12.52
C ASP A 191 10.06 19.15 -11.63
N GLY A 192 9.36 18.88 -10.50
CA GLY A 192 9.00 19.91 -9.52
C GLY A 192 10.08 20.14 -8.45
N HIS A 193 10.57 19.06 -7.87
CA HIS A 193 11.47 19.12 -6.71
C HIS A 193 12.91 19.52 -7.07
N LEU A 194 13.40 19.12 -8.24
CA LEU A 194 14.77 19.46 -8.65
C LEU A 194 14.96 20.96 -8.92
N LYS A 195 13.91 21.65 -9.38
CA LYS A 195 13.91 23.11 -9.54
C LYS A 195 13.97 23.82 -8.20
N ASP A 196 13.25 23.30 -7.20
CA ASP A 196 13.20 23.88 -5.86
C ASP A 196 14.50 23.64 -5.06
N CYS A 197 15.24 22.57 -5.38
CA CYS A 197 16.53 22.26 -4.78
C CYS A 197 17.72 22.97 -5.45
N GLY A 198 17.49 23.78 -6.46
CA GLY A 198 18.55 24.54 -7.16
C GLY A 198 19.43 23.68 -8.09
N TRP A 199 19.03 22.46 -8.40
CA TRP A 199 19.70 21.59 -9.38
C TRP A 199 19.21 21.98 -10.79
N ALA A 200 20.10 22.42 -11.64
CA ALA A 200 19.79 22.65 -13.04
C ALA A 200 19.64 21.33 -13.78
N ASN A 201 18.73 21.29 -14.79
CA ASN A 201 18.52 20.08 -15.62
C ASN A 201 19.81 19.54 -16.28
N ASP A 202 20.84 20.37 -16.40
CA ASP A 202 22.13 20.02 -17.01
C ASP A 202 23.04 19.19 -16.08
N ASP A 203 22.79 19.21 -14.77
CA ASP A 203 23.58 18.47 -13.78
C ASP A 203 23.13 17.00 -13.62
N ILE A 204 21.94 16.66 -14.13
CA ILE A 204 21.37 15.30 -14.10
C ILE A 204 21.87 14.45 -15.28
N ASN A 205 22.40 15.10 -16.32
CA ASN A 205 22.88 14.44 -17.55
C ASN A 205 24.40 14.28 -17.58
N ARG A 206 25.11 14.47 -16.47
CA ARG A 206 26.53 14.21 -16.27
C ARG A 206 26.72 13.05 -15.31
#